data_26269750e26de0de9143439fce287c5a
#
_entry.id   26269750e26de0de9143439fce287c5a
#
_cell.length_a   1.000
_cell.length_b   1.000
_cell.length_c   1.000
_cell.angle_alpha   90.00
_cell.angle_beta   90.00
_cell.angle_gamma   90.00
#
_symmetry.space_group_name_H-M   'P 1'
#
loop_
_entity.id
_entity.type
_entity.pdbx_description
1 polymer ?
#
loop_
_entity_poly.entity_id
_entity_poly.type
_entity_poly.pdbx_seq_one_letter_code
_entity_poly.pdbx_strand_id
1 'polypeptide(L)'
;MTNATQNSGDARYLIPALAPIYARLAPLAETLLRVVVGVAFVIHGWPKIQNPLGAVEMVQGIGFYPGWLWATALAATEFFGGLLLIAGLLTRPAALATTFVLLVTVWFHWVQMDQGYKGAELSIIWASVTLFFALNGAGRYSVDRLIGRQI
;
A
#
# COMPACT_ATOMS: atom_id res chain seq x y z
N MET A 1 -18.14 11.33 38.67
CA MET A 1 -17.21 10.62 37.78
C MET A 1 -17.55 11.02 36.36
N THR A 2 -16.85 12.03 35.86
CA THR A 2 -17.11 12.74 34.60
C THR A 2 -16.48 11.92 33.46
N ASN A 3 -17.32 11.53 32.49
CA ASN A 3 -16.89 10.93 31.22
C ASN A 3 -16.04 11.88 30.40
N ALA A 4 -14.74 11.74 30.50
CA ALA A 4 -13.75 12.47 29.71
C ALA A 4 -13.21 11.60 28.57
N THR A 5 -14.08 11.12 27.66
CA THR A 5 -13.66 10.40 26.45
C THR A 5 -14.68 10.57 25.33
N GLN A 6 -14.83 11.81 24.83
CA GLN A 6 -15.40 12.05 23.50
C GLN A 6 -15.04 13.47 23.07
N ASN A 7 -13.79 13.68 22.69
CA ASN A 7 -13.40 14.90 21.97
C ASN A 7 -12.48 14.52 20.79
N SER A 8 -12.91 13.62 19.95
CA SER A 8 -12.44 13.49 18.58
C SER A 8 -13.25 14.50 17.77
N GLY A 9 -12.58 15.60 17.41
CA GLY A 9 -13.12 16.81 16.87
C GLY A 9 -14.28 16.63 15.90
N ASP A 10 -15.46 17.06 16.32
CA ASP A 10 -16.61 17.29 15.45
C ASP A 10 -16.25 18.40 14.47
N ALA A 11 -15.62 18.02 13.36
CA ALA A 11 -15.44 18.92 12.24
C ALA A 11 -16.85 19.34 11.77
N ARG A 12 -17.26 20.57 12.11
CA ARG A 12 -18.56 21.11 11.70
C ARG A 12 -18.50 21.36 10.19
N TYR A 13 -19.29 20.58 9.45
CA TYR A 13 -19.42 20.81 8.02
C TYR A 13 -20.03 22.19 7.76
N LEU A 14 -19.44 22.95 6.83
CA LEU A 14 -20.02 24.21 6.37
C LEU A 14 -21.43 24.01 5.82
N ILE A 15 -21.69 22.86 5.20
CA ILE A 15 -23.00 22.43 4.70
C ILE A 15 -23.36 21.10 5.38
N PRO A 16 -24.07 21.12 6.52
CA PRO A 16 -24.39 19.90 7.28
C PRO A 16 -25.18 18.84 6.48
N ALA A 17 -25.95 19.26 5.49
CA ALA A 17 -26.71 18.37 4.62
C ALA A 17 -25.83 17.39 3.80
N LEU A 18 -24.54 17.71 3.62
CA LEU A 18 -23.58 16.82 2.92
C LEU A 18 -22.95 15.75 3.82
N ALA A 19 -23.06 15.88 5.14
CA ALA A 19 -22.48 14.92 6.08
C ALA A 19 -22.86 13.46 5.81
N PRO A 20 -24.15 13.11 5.58
CA PRO A 20 -24.53 11.72 5.29
C PRO A 20 -23.97 11.21 3.95
N ILE A 21 -23.76 12.07 2.98
CA ILE A 21 -23.16 11.73 1.68
C ILE A 21 -21.69 11.34 1.91
N TYR A 22 -20.92 12.17 2.60
CA TYR A 22 -19.51 11.88 2.92
C TYR A 22 -19.37 10.60 3.76
N ALA A 23 -20.22 10.41 4.76
CA ALA A 23 -20.20 9.21 5.59
C ALA A 23 -20.45 7.92 4.79
N ARG A 24 -21.21 7.98 3.69
CA ARG A 24 -21.46 6.82 2.80
C ARG A 24 -20.35 6.64 1.76
N LEU A 25 -19.83 7.72 1.20
CA LEU A 25 -18.87 7.66 0.09
C LEU A 25 -17.42 7.46 0.57
N ALA A 26 -17.03 7.97 1.72
CA ALA A 26 -15.66 7.85 2.21
C ALA A 26 -15.17 6.38 2.30
N PRO A 27 -15.95 5.42 2.84
CA PRO A 27 -15.53 4.01 2.87
C PRO A 27 -15.39 3.38 1.47
N LEU A 28 -16.17 3.86 0.49
CA LEU A 28 -16.08 3.40 -0.89
C LEU A 28 -14.82 3.94 -1.57
N ALA A 29 -14.51 5.23 -1.35
CA ALA A 29 -13.31 5.84 -1.88
C ALA A 29 -12.04 5.20 -1.30
N GLU A 30 -12.02 4.92 0.00
CA GLU A 30 -10.95 4.18 0.67
C GLU A 30 -10.76 2.78 0.06
N THR A 31 -11.85 2.04 -0.13
CA THR A 31 -11.81 0.72 -0.74
C THR A 31 -11.32 0.77 -2.17
N LEU A 32 -11.81 1.73 -2.97
CA LEU A 32 -11.35 1.93 -4.34
C LEU A 32 -9.84 2.19 -4.39
N LEU A 33 -9.34 3.08 -3.54
CA LEU A 33 -7.92 3.41 -3.48
C LEU A 33 -7.07 2.18 -3.17
N ARG A 34 -7.51 1.36 -2.20
CA ARG A 34 -6.85 0.10 -1.84
C ARG A 34 -6.83 -0.91 -2.98
N VAL A 35 -7.97 -1.08 -3.65
CA VAL A 35 -8.08 -2.00 -4.80
C VAL A 35 -7.21 -1.54 -5.96
N VAL A 36 -7.22 -0.25 -6.28
CA VAL A 36 -6.42 0.30 -7.39
C VAL A 36 -4.92 0.09 -7.15
N VAL A 37 -4.42 0.40 -5.95
CA VAL A 37 -3.00 0.16 -5.64
C VAL A 37 -2.67 -1.34 -5.64
N GLY A 38 -3.57 -2.18 -5.13
CA GLY A 38 -3.40 -3.64 -5.18
C GLY A 38 -3.33 -4.19 -6.60
N VAL A 39 -4.20 -3.73 -7.50
CA VAL A 39 -4.18 -4.09 -8.94
C VAL A 39 -2.87 -3.64 -9.58
N ALA A 40 -2.39 -2.43 -9.30
CA ALA A 40 -1.10 -1.95 -9.81
C ALA A 40 0.03 -2.90 -9.39
N PHE A 41 0.08 -3.31 -8.11
CA PHE A 41 1.07 -4.27 -7.62
C PHE A 41 0.97 -5.64 -8.30
N VAL A 42 -0.24 -6.18 -8.50
CA VAL A 42 -0.44 -7.45 -9.22
C VAL A 42 0.08 -7.37 -10.66
N ILE A 43 -0.22 -6.28 -11.37
CA ILE A 43 0.25 -6.06 -12.75
C ILE A 43 1.79 -6.01 -12.80
N HIS A 44 2.44 -5.29 -11.88
CA HIS A 44 3.89 -5.19 -11.80
C HIS A 44 4.55 -6.48 -11.31
N GLY A 45 3.91 -7.21 -10.40
CA GLY A 45 4.39 -8.48 -9.85
C GLY A 45 4.19 -9.67 -10.77
N TRP A 46 3.21 -9.62 -11.69
CA TRP A 46 2.87 -10.74 -12.56
C TRP A 46 4.07 -11.28 -13.37
N PRO A 47 4.82 -10.47 -14.14
CA PRO A 47 6.00 -10.98 -14.85
C PRO A 47 7.11 -11.47 -13.92
N LYS A 48 7.24 -10.85 -12.73
CA LYS A 48 8.25 -11.25 -11.76
C LYS A 48 7.94 -12.59 -11.10
N ILE A 49 6.66 -12.88 -10.80
CA ILE A 49 6.28 -14.16 -10.18
C ILE A 49 6.41 -15.34 -11.16
N GLN A 50 6.33 -15.08 -12.48
CA GLN A 50 6.59 -16.09 -13.51
C GLN A 50 8.09 -16.41 -13.66
N ASN A 51 8.98 -15.47 -13.33
CA ASN A 51 10.43 -15.66 -13.31
C ASN A 51 11.02 -15.01 -12.05
N PRO A 52 10.89 -15.62 -10.86
CA PRO A 52 11.28 -15.00 -9.60
C PRO A 52 12.76 -14.66 -9.48
N LEU A 53 13.61 -15.32 -10.25
CA LEU A 53 15.05 -15.07 -10.28
C LEU A 53 15.47 -14.06 -11.34
N GLY A 54 14.56 -13.61 -12.19
CA GLY A 54 14.88 -12.69 -13.30
C GLY A 54 15.36 -11.31 -12.85
N ALA A 55 15.10 -10.92 -11.60
CA ALA A 55 15.54 -9.66 -11.04
C ALA A 55 16.84 -9.74 -10.20
N VAL A 56 17.52 -10.90 -10.16
CA VAL A 56 18.70 -11.13 -9.30
C VAL A 56 19.80 -10.10 -9.54
N GLU A 57 20.19 -9.89 -10.78
CA GLU A 57 21.25 -8.94 -11.13
C GLU A 57 20.88 -7.50 -10.75
N MET A 58 19.61 -7.11 -10.99
CA MET A 58 19.10 -5.80 -10.64
C MET A 58 19.16 -5.54 -9.13
N VAL A 59 18.65 -6.48 -8.31
CA VAL A 59 18.64 -6.28 -6.85
C VAL A 59 20.04 -6.34 -6.25
N GLN A 60 20.96 -7.14 -6.81
CA GLN A 60 22.36 -7.15 -6.41
C GLN A 60 23.08 -5.86 -6.81
N GLY A 61 22.79 -5.33 -7.98
CA GLY A 61 23.34 -4.06 -8.46
C GLY A 61 23.02 -2.87 -7.56
N ILE A 62 21.95 -2.96 -6.77
CA ILE A 62 21.56 -1.96 -5.78
C ILE A 62 21.88 -2.36 -4.34
N GLY A 63 22.72 -3.39 -4.14
CA GLY A 63 23.26 -3.76 -2.84
C GLY A 63 22.47 -4.79 -2.05
N PHE A 64 21.43 -5.39 -2.60
CA PHE A 64 20.63 -6.42 -1.90
C PHE A 64 21.21 -7.82 -2.13
N TYR A 65 21.95 -8.34 -1.15
CA TYR A 65 22.55 -9.67 -1.16
C TYR A 65 21.97 -10.59 -0.08
N PRO A 66 21.77 -11.90 -0.36
CA PRO A 66 21.94 -12.56 -1.65
C PRO A 66 20.76 -12.24 -2.61
N GLY A 67 21.07 -12.02 -3.90
CA GLY A 67 20.09 -11.55 -4.90
C GLY A 67 18.90 -12.47 -5.11
N TRP A 68 19.11 -13.80 -5.04
CA TRP A 68 18.02 -14.78 -5.20
C TRP A 68 16.93 -14.62 -4.14
N LEU A 69 17.31 -14.30 -2.91
CA LEU A 69 16.36 -14.07 -1.81
C LEU A 69 15.54 -12.80 -2.06
N TRP A 70 16.21 -11.71 -2.36
CA TRP A 70 15.56 -10.41 -2.55
C TRP A 70 14.74 -10.34 -3.84
N ALA A 71 15.19 -10.96 -4.93
CA ALA A 71 14.42 -11.04 -6.17
C ALA A 71 13.12 -11.84 -5.96
N THR A 72 13.20 -12.98 -5.28
CA THR A 72 12.01 -13.80 -4.94
C THR A 72 11.09 -13.05 -3.97
N ALA A 73 11.64 -12.39 -2.95
CA ALA A 73 10.86 -11.59 -2.00
C ALA A 73 10.16 -10.41 -2.71
N LEU A 74 10.83 -9.73 -3.63
CA LEU A 74 10.25 -8.68 -4.44
C LEU A 74 9.06 -9.20 -5.26
N ALA A 75 9.25 -10.29 -6.02
CA ALA A 75 8.20 -10.90 -6.82
C ALA A 75 7.00 -11.32 -5.98
N ALA A 76 7.24 -11.97 -4.83
CA ALA A 76 6.20 -12.40 -3.90
C ALA A 76 5.47 -11.20 -3.26
N THR A 77 6.19 -10.17 -2.84
CA THR A 77 5.60 -8.98 -2.23
C THR A 77 4.71 -8.24 -3.21
N GLU A 78 5.17 -8.02 -4.44
CA GLU A 78 4.37 -7.33 -5.44
C GLU A 78 3.12 -8.14 -5.81
N PHE A 79 3.26 -9.40 -6.14
CA PHE A 79 2.13 -10.20 -6.59
C PHE A 79 1.15 -10.55 -5.46
N PHE A 80 1.63 -11.23 -4.42
CA PHE A 80 0.76 -11.67 -3.32
C PHE A 80 0.36 -10.50 -2.42
N GLY A 81 1.25 -9.55 -2.16
CA GLY A 81 0.91 -8.32 -1.44
C GLY A 81 -0.17 -7.51 -2.16
N GLY A 82 -0.11 -7.42 -3.49
CA GLY A 82 -1.17 -6.83 -4.31
C GLY A 82 -2.51 -7.55 -4.17
N LEU A 83 -2.53 -8.88 -4.24
CA LEU A 83 -3.76 -9.67 -4.03
C LEU A 83 -4.34 -9.49 -2.63
N LEU A 84 -3.49 -9.47 -1.60
CA LEU A 84 -3.90 -9.22 -0.22
C LEU A 84 -4.51 -7.83 -0.06
N LEU A 85 -3.93 -6.81 -0.68
CA LEU A 85 -4.47 -5.45 -0.71
C LEU A 85 -5.83 -5.41 -1.41
N ILE A 86 -6.00 -6.07 -2.56
CA ILE A 86 -7.29 -6.14 -3.27
C ILE A 86 -8.37 -6.74 -2.35
N ALA A 87 -8.09 -7.88 -1.74
CA ALA A 87 -9.03 -8.56 -0.84
C ALA A 87 -9.26 -7.79 0.46
N GLY A 88 -8.31 -6.97 0.89
CA GLY A 88 -8.29 -6.37 2.22
C GLY A 88 -8.06 -7.41 3.30
N LEU A 89 -7.16 -8.35 3.04
CA LEU A 89 -6.74 -9.40 3.95
C LEU A 89 -5.29 -9.19 4.37
N LEU A 90 -5.00 -9.30 5.66
CA LEU A 90 -3.68 -8.99 6.21
C LEU A 90 -3.16 -7.62 5.69
N THR A 91 -4.06 -6.65 5.63
CA THR A 91 -3.82 -5.40 4.90
C THR A 91 -2.63 -4.64 5.44
N ARG A 92 -2.47 -4.55 6.76
CA ARG A 92 -1.34 -3.81 7.37
C ARG A 92 0.02 -4.42 7.02
N PRO A 93 0.30 -5.71 7.24
CA PRO A 93 1.58 -6.30 6.86
C PRO A 93 1.81 -6.29 5.34
N ALA A 94 0.79 -6.53 4.52
CA ALA A 94 0.90 -6.42 3.06
C ALA A 94 1.23 -4.99 2.62
N ALA A 95 0.55 -4.00 3.18
CA ALA A 95 0.78 -2.59 2.90
C ALA A 95 2.18 -2.13 3.38
N LEU A 96 2.64 -2.61 4.53
CA LEU A 96 4.00 -2.30 5.01
C LEU A 96 5.08 -2.87 4.09
N ALA A 97 4.93 -4.13 3.66
CA ALA A 97 5.87 -4.78 2.75
C ALA A 97 5.91 -4.08 1.38
N THR A 98 4.74 -3.72 0.83
CA THR A 98 4.66 -2.98 -0.44
C THR A 98 5.16 -1.55 -0.32
N THR A 99 4.97 -0.88 0.83
CA THR A 99 5.57 0.42 1.12
C THR A 99 7.10 0.34 1.08
N PHE A 100 7.68 -0.69 1.70
CA PHE A 100 9.13 -0.91 1.66
C PHE A 100 9.65 -1.03 0.22
N VAL A 101 9.00 -1.86 -0.61
CA VAL A 101 9.35 -2.00 -2.03
C VAL A 101 9.32 -0.65 -2.75
N LEU A 102 8.27 0.16 -2.53
CA LEU A 102 8.14 1.47 -3.15
C LEU A 102 9.19 2.47 -2.68
N LEU A 103 9.57 2.45 -1.40
CA LEU A 103 10.65 3.30 -0.89
C LEU A 103 12.00 2.94 -1.52
N VAL A 104 12.28 1.64 -1.72
CA VAL A 104 13.45 1.19 -2.48
C VAL A 104 13.37 1.66 -3.93
N THR A 105 12.19 1.61 -4.55
CA THR A 105 11.96 2.10 -5.92
C THR A 105 12.14 3.62 -6.02
N VAL A 106 11.70 4.39 -5.01
CA VAL A 106 11.96 5.84 -4.93
C VAL A 106 13.47 6.11 -4.92
N TRP A 107 14.19 5.43 -4.03
CA TRP A 107 15.64 5.58 -3.95
C TRP A 107 16.34 5.19 -5.27
N PHE A 108 15.91 4.08 -5.90
CA PHE A 108 16.45 3.60 -7.17
C PHE A 108 16.28 4.65 -8.29
N HIS A 109 15.07 5.15 -8.51
CA HIS A 109 14.81 6.14 -9.55
C HIS A 109 15.44 7.50 -9.25
N TRP A 110 15.36 7.94 -7.98
CA TRP A 110 15.85 9.26 -7.60
C TRP A 110 17.38 9.33 -7.58
N VAL A 111 18.02 8.35 -6.95
CA VAL A 111 19.47 8.39 -6.67
C VAL A 111 20.25 7.57 -7.69
N GLN A 112 19.92 6.29 -7.89
CA GLN A 112 20.70 5.39 -8.75
C GLN A 112 20.57 5.72 -10.23
N MET A 113 19.35 6.05 -10.68
CA MET A 113 19.09 6.40 -12.08
C MET A 113 19.21 7.90 -12.37
N ASP A 114 19.50 8.72 -11.36
CA ASP A 114 19.62 10.18 -11.44
C ASP A 114 18.42 10.88 -12.13
N GLN A 115 17.22 10.29 -11.99
CA GLN A 115 16.00 10.80 -12.59
C GLN A 115 15.32 11.87 -11.72
N GLY A 116 15.79 12.07 -10.50
CA GLY A 116 15.25 13.02 -9.53
C GLY A 116 13.77 12.75 -9.18
N TYR A 117 13.08 13.81 -8.78
CA TYR A 117 11.67 13.73 -8.38
C TYR A 117 10.77 13.16 -9.47
N LYS A 118 10.95 13.58 -10.72
CA LYS A 118 10.08 13.15 -11.84
C LYS A 118 10.11 11.63 -12.05
N GLY A 119 11.27 11.00 -11.92
CA GLY A 119 11.38 9.55 -12.04
C GLY A 119 10.79 8.80 -10.85
N ALA A 120 10.85 9.38 -9.66
CA ALA A 120 10.36 8.79 -8.42
C ALA A 120 8.90 9.13 -8.08
N GLU A 121 8.29 10.12 -8.74
CA GLU A 121 6.98 10.70 -8.39
C GLU A 121 5.89 9.66 -8.19
N LEU A 122 5.71 8.76 -9.14
CA LEU A 122 4.68 7.73 -9.06
C LEU A 122 4.91 6.78 -7.87
N SER A 123 6.17 6.42 -7.60
CA SER A 123 6.53 5.57 -6.47
C SER A 123 6.30 6.27 -5.13
N ILE A 124 6.52 7.59 -5.05
CA ILE A 124 6.23 8.40 -3.87
C ILE A 124 4.71 8.42 -3.59
N ILE A 125 3.90 8.66 -4.63
CA ILE A 125 2.43 8.67 -4.50
C ILE A 125 1.94 7.32 -4.00
N TRP A 126 2.36 6.23 -4.61
CA TRP A 126 1.94 4.89 -4.20
C TRP A 126 2.48 4.49 -2.83
N ALA A 127 3.71 4.89 -2.46
CA ALA A 127 4.26 4.68 -1.12
C ALA A 127 3.41 5.37 -0.05
N SER A 128 2.93 6.59 -0.32
CA SER A 128 2.04 7.32 0.58
C SER A 128 0.71 6.60 0.75
N VAL A 129 0.16 6.04 -0.32
CA VAL A 129 -1.10 5.26 -0.29
C VAL A 129 -0.93 3.96 0.49
N THR A 130 0.14 3.20 0.23
CA THR A 130 0.37 1.94 0.96
C THR A 130 0.70 2.18 2.42
N LEU A 131 1.46 3.24 2.74
CA LEU A 131 1.71 3.67 4.13
C LEU A 131 0.40 4.03 4.85
N PHE A 132 -0.53 4.73 4.17
CA PHE A 132 -1.85 5.00 4.72
C PHE A 132 -2.54 3.71 5.16
N PHE A 133 -2.57 2.66 4.30
CA PHE A 133 -3.20 1.37 4.65
C PHE A 133 -2.42 0.58 5.70
N ALA A 134 -1.09 0.72 5.76
CA ALA A 134 -0.28 0.12 6.82
C ALA A 134 -0.66 0.65 8.21
N LEU A 135 -0.98 1.94 8.29
CA LEU A 135 -1.34 2.60 9.56
C LEU A 135 -2.83 2.49 9.89
N ASN A 136 -3.70 2.68 8.90
CA ASN A 136 -5.16 2.71 9.11
C ASN A 136 -5.84 1.35 8.96
N GLY A 137 -5.21 0.40 8.24
CA GLY A 137 -5.79 -0.93 7.98
C GLY A 137 -6.69 -0.97 6.76
N ALA A 138 -7.52 -1.99 6.67
CA ALA A 138 -8.24 -2.37 5.45
C ALA A 138 -9.50 -1.57 5.13
N GLY A 139 -10.02 -0.79 6.10
CA GLY A 139 -11.28 -0.07 5.96
C GLY A 139 -12.53 -0.94 6.09
N ARG A 140 -13.69 -0.34 5.78
CA ARG A 140 -15.00 -0.95 6.05
C ARG A 140 -15.30 -2.18 5.19
N TYR A 141 -14.93 -2.16 3.92
CA TYR A 141 -15.21 -3.24 2.97
C TYR A 141 -13.95 -4.08 2.74
N SER A 142 -13.68 -5.02 3.66
CA SER A 142 -12.46 -5.83 3.66
C SER A 142 -12.70 -7.19 4.29
N VAL A 143 -11.87 -8.16 3.93
CA VAL A 143 -11.87 -9.49 4.53
C VAL A 143 -11.42 -9.42 6.00
N ASP A 144 -10.43 -8.57 6.33
CA ASP A 144 -9.98 -8.36 7.71
C ASP A 144 -11.15 -8.00 8.64
N ARG A 145 -12.08 -7.17 8.15
CA ARG A 145 -13.27 -6.80 8.91
C ARG A 145 -14.27 -7.93 9.04
N LEU A 146 -14.44 -8.76 8.00
CA LEU A 146 -15.35 -9.92 8.04
C LEU A 146 -14.88 -10.96 9.06
N ILE A 147 -13.57 -11.16 9.19
CA ILE A 147 -12.99 -12.11 10.16
C ILE A 147 -12.94 -11.50 11.57
N GLY A 148 -13.22 -10.20 11.72
CA GLY A 148 -13.19 -9.51 13.01
C GLY A 148 -11.79 -9.36 13.62
N ARG A 149 -10.71 -9.53 12.83
CA ARG A 149 -9.33 -9.42 13.27
C ARG A 149 -8.57 -8.47 12.33
N GLN A 150 -7.95 -7.46 12.91
CA GLN A 150 -6.90 -6.66 12.29
C GLN A 150 -5.60 -6.95 13.05
N ILE A 151 -4.54 -7.26 12.29
CA ILE A 151 -3.19 -7.41 12.86
C ILE A 151 -2.60 -6.02 13.04
#